data_2c58d644cc225bf77782abe3c787df85
#
_entry.id   2c58d644cc225bf77782abe3c787df85
#
_cell.length_a   1.000
_cell.length_b   1.000
_cell.length_c   1.000
_cell.angle_alpha   90.00
_cell.angle_beta   90.00
_cell.angle_gamma   90.00
#
_symmetry.space_group_name_H-M   'P 1'
#
loop_
_entity.id
_entity.type
_entity.pdbx_description
1 polymer ?
#
loop_
_entity_poly.entity_id
_entity_poly.type
_entity_poly.pdbx_seq_one_letter_code
_entity_poly.pdbx_strand_id
1 'polypeptide(L)'
;MEKEEFLVKITNLIRKENFSEIDKITKKFKDENNFEMISLSSQAFINLYEYKEALKILDTIKNEYSENREFCIRYAMALYNSNREDEALEWFKKAKEKGIKEIEISSKYYPKDIDEWLERAKLWGPRRIEKNKFEKELREKRNKKPILNVS
;
A
#
# COMPACT_ATOMS: atom_id res chain seq x y z
N MET A 1 -12.00 22.60 -3.05
CA MET A 1 -11.97 21.88 -1.74
C MET A 1 -10.53 21.72 -1.30
N GLU A 2 -10.23 22.11 -0.10
CA GLU A 2 -8.89 21.94 0.45
C GLU A 2 -8.59 20.47 0.73
N LYS A 3 -7.30 20.14 0.74
CA LYS A 3 -6.85 18.75 0.95
C LYS A 3 -7.31 18.15 2.25
N GLU A 4 -7.26 18.92 3.34
CA GLU A 4 -7.69 18.46 4.66
C GLU A 4 -9.19 18.15 4.69
N GLU A 5 -10.00 19.02 4.11
CA GLU A 5 -11.45 18.80 3.99
C GLU A 5 -11.76 17.56 3.17
N PHE A 6 -11.01 17.36 2.10
CA PHE A 6 -11.14 16.18 1.25
C PHE A 6 -10.79 14.89 2.00
N LEU A 7 -9.69 14.89 2.77
CA LEU A 7 -9.32 13.75 3.60
C LEU A 7 -10.41 13.40 4.61
N VAL A 8 -10.98 14.41 5.26
CA VAL A 8 -12.09 14.21 6.21
C VAL A 8 -13.29 13.60 5.51
N LYS A 9 -13.65 14.12 4.34
CA LYS A 9 -14.77 13.61 3.53
C LYS A 9 -14.57 12.14 3.17
N ILE A 10 -13.42 11.78 2.61
CA ILE A 10 -13.13 10.40 2.22
C ILE A 10 -13.09 9.49 3.46
N THR A 11 -12.45 9.93 4.55
CA THR A 11 -12.40 9.17 5.79
C THR A 11 -13.81 8.82 6.28
N ASN A 12 -14.72 9.80 6.27
CA ASN A 12 -16.10 9.57 6.68
C ASN A 12 -16.84 8.59 5.75
N LEU A 13 -16.59 8.68 4.44
CA LEU A 13 -17.18 7.75 3.48
C LEU A 13 -16.67 6.32 3.69
N ILE A 14 -15.37 6.16 3.99
CA ILE A 14 -14.79 4.85 4.31
C ILE A 14 -15.45 4.26 5.56
N ARG A 15 -15.57 5.06 6.62
CA ARG A 15 -16.19 4.62 7.88
C ARG A 15 -17.65 4.21 7.71
N LYS A 16 -18.36 4.85 6.80
CA LYS A 16 -19.75 4.51 6.45
C LYS A 16 -19.85 3.41 5.41
N GLU A 17 -18.72 2.88 4.95
CA GLU A 17 -18.67 1.87 3.90
C GLU A 17 -19.35 2.30 2.59
N ASN A 18 -19.35 3.61 2.33
CA ASN A 18 -19.94 4.16 1.11
C ASN A 18 -18.93 4.13 -0.05
N PHE A 19 -18.54 2.93 -0.45
CA PHE A 19 -17.53 2.72 -1.48
C PHE A 19 -18.00 3.14 -2.87
N SER A 20 -19.28 3.09 -3.15
CA SER A 20 -19.82 3.54 -4.44
C SER A 20 -19.59 5.04 -4.65
N GLU A 21 -19.72 5.84 -3.60
CA GLU A 21 -19.47 7.27 -3.67
C GLU A 21 -17.96 7.56 -3.84
N ILE A 22 -17.12 6.81 -3.15
CA ILE A 22 -15.66 6.91 -3.30
C ILE A 22 -15.24 6.59 -4.74
N ASP A 23 -15.80 5.55 -5.33
CA ASP A 23 -15.53 5.16 -6.71
C ASP A 23 -15.94 6.26 -7.70
N LYS A 24 -17.08 6.90 -7.48
CA LYS A 24 -17.54 8.03 -8.31
C LYS A 24 -16.58 9.22 -8.24
N ILE A 25 -16.15 9.55 -7.02
CA ILE A 25 -15.20 10.64 -6.78
C ILE A 25 -13.86 10.34 -7.46
N THR A 26 -13.35 9.13 -7.27
CA THR A 26 -12.08 8.68 -7.85
C THR A 26 -12.14 8.71 -9.38
N LYS A 27 -13.23 8.23 -9.98
CA LYS A 27 -13.43 8.24 -11.42
C LYS A 27 -13.47 9.68 -11.96
N LYS A 28 -14.15 10.57 -11.28
CA LYS A 28 -14.21 11.99 -11.67
C LYS A 28 -12.81 12.60 -11.71
N PHE A 29 -12.01 12.39 -10.66
CA PHE A 29 -10.65 12.89 -10.61
C PHE A 29 -9.77 12.28 -11.70
N LYS A 30 -9.95 11.00 -12.00
CA LYS A 30 -9.20 10.33 -13.07
C LYS A 30 -9.53 10.94 -14.43
N ASP A 31 -10.80 11.19 -14.71
CA ASP A 31 -11.25 11.84 -15.95
C ASP A 31 -10.67 13.26 -16.09
N GLU A 32 -10.44 13.93 -14.97
CA GLU A 32 -9.84 15.27 -14.91
C GLU A 32 -8.30 15.23 -14.85
N ASN A 33 -7.69 14.06 -14.88
CA ASN A 33 -6.24 13.86 -14.68
C ASN A 33 -5.74 14.44 -13.36
N ASN A 34 -6.59 14.48 -12.33
CA ASN A 34 -6.24 14.97 -11.02
C ASN A 34 -5.68 13.84 -10.14
N PHE A 35 -4.47 13.41 -10.49
CA PHE A 35 -3.82 12.28 -9.82
C PHE A 35 -3.45 12.58 -8.37
N GLU A 36 -3.19 13.84 -8.06
CA GLU A 36 -2.90 14.26 -6.68
C GLU A 36 -4.05 13.93 -5.73
N MET A 37 -5.28 14.23 -6.13
CA MET A 37 -6.46 13.96 -5.30
C MET A 37 -6.75 12.46 -5.21
N ILE A 38 -6.49 11.70 -6.27
CA ILE A 38 -6.61 10.24 -6.23
C ILE A 38 -5.60 9.65 -5.24
N SER A 39 -4.34 10.10 -5.31
CA SER A 39 -3.29 9.70 -4.38
C SER A 39 -3.66 10.08 -2.94
N LEU A 40 -4.22 11.26 -2.74
CA LEU A 40 -4.67 11.71 -1.43
C LEU A 40 -5.80 10.84 -0.89
N SER A 41 -6.70 10.34 -1.74
CA SER A 41 -7.74 9.38 -1.33
C SER A 41 -7.10 8.12 -0.72
N SER A 42 -6.01 7.62 -1.30
CA SER A 42 -5.31 6.46 -0.76
C SER A 42 -4.78 6.71 0.64
N GLN A 43 -4.38 7.94 0.95
CA GLN A 43 -3.91 8.30 2.30
C GLN A 43 -5.00 8.09 3.35
N ALA A 44 -6.26 8.39 3.02
CA ALA A 44 -7.37 8.15 3.94
C ALA A 44 -7.52 6.66 4.27
N PHE A 45 -7.36 5.79 3.27
CA PHE A 45 -7.37 4.35 3.49
C PHE A 45 -6.17 3.89 4.33
N ILE A 46 -4.98 4.42 4.07
CA ILE A 46 -3.77 4.11 4.85
C ILE A 46 -3.97 4.50 6.32
N ASN A 47 -4.53 5.68 6.57
CA ASN A 47 -4.81 6.16 7.92
C ASN A 47 -5.78 5.26 8.70
N LEU A 48 -6.64 4.53 8.00
CA LEU A 48 -7.59 3.59 8.58
C LEU A 48 -7.14 2.13 8.47
N TYR A 49 -5.87 1.89 8.15
CA TYR A 49 -5.26 0.57 8.02
C TYR A 49 -5.87 -0.30 6.91
N GLU A 50 -6.52 0.33 5.93
CA GLU A 50 -7.10 -0.33 4.76
C GLU A 50 -6.09 -0.32 3.60
N TYR A 51 -4.99 -1.03 3.79
CA TYR A 51 -3.85 -0.97 2.88
C TYR A 51 -4.12 -1.58 1.50
N LYS A 52 -4.91 -2.64 1.42
CA LYS A 52 -5.26 -3.27 0.14
C LYS A 52 -6.09 -2.35 -0.73
N GLU A 53 -7.03 -1.63 -0.13
CA GLU A 53 -7.84 -0.65 -0.85
C GLU A 53 -7.00 0.54 -1.30
N ALA A 54 -6.06 0.99 -0.47
CA ALA A 54 -5.10 2.01 -0.86
C ALA A 54 -4.28 1.58 -2.08
N LEU A 55 -3.79 0.34 -2.11
CA LEU A 55 -3.06 -0.21 -3.26
C LEU A 55 -3.89 -0.21 -4.53
N LYS A 56 -5.15 -0.62 -4.45
CA LYS A 56 -6.05 -0.62 -5.61
C LYS A 56 -6.17 0.77 -6.22
N ILE A 57 -6.35 1.78 -5.37
CA ILE A 57 -6.46 3.17 -5.83
C ILE A 57 -5.15 3.63 -6.47
N LEU A 58 -4.02 3.39 -5.81
CA LEU A 58 -2.71 3.80 -6.31
C LEU A 58 -2.33 3.09 -7.61
N ASP A 59 -2.68 1.81 -7.75
CA ASP A 59 -2.42 1.06 -8.97
C ASP A 59 -3.14 1.66 -10.18
N THR A 60 -4.28 2.31 -9.99
CA THR A 60 -5.00 2.96 -11.11
C THR A 60 -4.25 4.14 -11.72
N ILE A 61 -3.32 4.75 -10.98
CA ILE A 61 -2.56 5.93 -11.41
C ILE A 61 -1.05 5.69 -11.44
N LYS A 62 -0.60 4.47 -11.19
CA LYS A 62 0.82 4.15 -11.08
C LYS A 62 1.62 4.54 -12.33
N ASN A 63 1.08 4.26 -13.52
CA ASN A 63 1.80 4.54 -14.77
C ASN A 63 2.01 6.04 -14.99
N GLU A 64 1.06 6.87 -14.58
CA GLU A 64 1.08 8.31 -14.81
C GLU A 64 1.74 9.09 -13.67
N TYR A 65 1.75 8.52 -12.45
CA TYR A 65 2.09 9.29 -11.25
C TYR A 65 3.21 8.70 -10.40
N SER A 66 3.88 7.64 -10.87
CA SER A 66 4.90 6.91 -10.10
C SER A 66 6.14 7.72 -9.73
N GLU A 67 6.37 8.86 -10.38
CA GLU A 67 7.50 9.74 -10.07
C GLU A 67 7.19 10.77 -8.98
N ASN A 68 5.95 10.89 -8.57
CA ASN A 68 5.56 11.79 -7.50
C ASN A 68 6.00 11.22 -6.14
N ARG A 69 6.64 12.05 -5.30
CA ARG A 69 7.20 11.59 -4.03
C ARG A 69 6.13 11.13 -3.03
N GLU A 70 4.99 11.80 -2.96
CA GLU A 70 3.89 11.42 -2.09
C GLU A 70 3.28 10.09 -2.53
N PHE A 71 3.18 9.87 -3.84
CA PHE A 71 2.80 8.57 -4.39
C PHE A 71 3.75 7.47 -3.93
N CYS A 72 5.06 7.71 -4.05
CA CYS A 72 6.08 6.73 -3.69
C CYS A 72 5.96 6.28 -2.23
N ILE A 73 5.80 7.22 -1.31
CA ILE A 73 5.71 6.88 0.11
C ILE A 73 4.39 6.19 0.45
N ARG A 74 3.29 6.61 -0.13
CA ARG A 74 1.99 5.96 0.07
C ARG A 74 2.00 4.55 -0.49
N TYR A 75 2.58 4.36 -1.66
CA TYR A 75 2.70 3.04 -2.28
C TYR A 75 3.57 2.11 -1.43
N ALA A 76 4.72 2.59 -0.97
CA ALA A 76 5.59 1.85 -0.07
C ALA A 76 4.88 1.41 1.21
N MET A 77 4.16 2.32 1.85
CA MET A 77 3.42 2.03 3.09
C MET A 77 2.34 0.97 2.85
N ALA A 78 1.60 1.11 1.77
CA ALA A 78 0.54 0.15 1.44
C ALA A 78 1.11 -1.23 1.09
N LEU A 79 2.21 -1.30 0.35
CA LEU A 79 2.91 -2.54 0.06
C LEU A 79 3.45 -3.21 1.32
N TYR A 80 4.16 -2.46 2.16
CA TYR A 80 4.75 -2.98 3.39
C TYR A 80 3.68 -3.64 4.26
N ASN A 81 2.56 -2.98 4.44
CA ASN A 81 1.47 -3.46 5.30
C ASN A 81 0.54 -4.47 4.60
N SER A 82 0.82 -4.79 3.35
CA SER A 82 0.13 -5.85 2.59
C SER A 82 1.01 -7.08 2.39
N ASN A 83 2.03 -7.25 3.24
CA ASN A 83 2.97 -8.38 3.20
C ASN A 83 3.80 -8.45 1.91
N ARG A 84 4.13 -7.28 1.36
CA ARG A 84 4.98 -7.14 0.17
C ARG A 84 6.17 -6.24 0.49
N GLU A 85 6.89 -6.59 1.56
CA GLU A 85 7.98 -5.77 2.11
C GLU A 85 9.17 -5.63 1.16
N ASP A 86 9.43 -6.64 0.35
CA ASP A 86 10.49 -6.63 -0.65
C ASP A 86 10.24 -5.57 -1.73
N GLU A 87 9.01 -5.49 -2.21
CA GLU A 87 8.61 -4.46 -3.17
C GLU A 87 8.58 -3.08 -2.50
N ALA A 88 8.09 -3.03 -1.26
CA ALA A 88 8.04 -1.78 -0.48
C ALA A 88 9.43 -1.17 -0.31
N LEU A 89 10.46 -1.98 -0.14
CA LEU A 89 11.84 -1.50 0.01
C LEU A 89 12.25 -0.58 -1.15
N GLU A 90 11.97 -0.99 -2.38
CA GLU A 90 12.31 -0.21 -3.58
C GLU A 90 11.56 1.13 -3.61
N TRP A 91 10.30 1.13 -3.20
CA TRP A 91 9.48 2.35 -3.15
C TRP A 91 9.87 3.27 -1.99
N PHE A 92 10.29 2.73 -0.85
CA PHE A 92 10.87 3.54 0.24
C PHE A 92 12.17 4.21 -0.21
N LYS A 93 13.04 3.48 -0.90
CA LYS A 93 14.27 4.04 -1.47
C LYS A 93 13.96 5.19 -2.43
N LYS A 94 13.00 4.97 -3.32
CA LYS A 94 12.59 5.98 -4.29
C LYS A 94 12.02 7.22 -3.60
N ALA A 95 11.20 7.04 -2.58
CA ALA A 95 10.65 8.16 -1.80
C ALA A 95 11.76 8.95 -1.10
N LYS A 96 12.74 8.27 -0.51
CA LYS A 96 13.89 8.91 0.12
C LYS A 96 14.71 9.73 -0.88
N GLU A 97 14.98 9.18 -2.06
CA GLU A 97 15.67 9.88 -3.14
C GLU A 97 14.95 11.16 -3.56
N LYS A 98 13.64 11.17 -3.47
CA LYS A 98 12.79 12.33 -3.80
C LYS A 98 12.62 13.31 -2.66
N GLY A 99 13.32 13.09 -1.54
CA GLY A 99 13.38 14.04 -0.42
C GLY A 99 12.42 13.76 0.74
N ILE A 100 11.74 12.64 0.74
CA ILE A 100 10.91 12.24 1.89
C ILE A 100 11.84 11.85 3.04
N LYS A 101 11.65 12.47 4.20
CA LYS A 101 12.42 12.19 5.44
C LYS A 101 11.53 11.56 6.49
N GLU A 102 10.29 12.03 6.60
CA GLU A 102 9.33 11.56 7.58
C GLU A 102 8.04 11.15 6.88
N ILE A 103 7.37 10.17 7.46
CA ILE A 103 6.09 9.64 6.97
C ILE A 103 4.99 10.21 7.84
N GLU A 104 3.97 10.80 7.22
CA GLU A 104 2.79 11.28 7.92
C GLU A 104 1.93 10.08 8.34
N ILE A 105 2.06 9.69 9.60
CA ILE A 105 1.26 8.64 10.19
C ILE A 105 0.60 9.19 11.45
N SER A 106 -0.69 9.00 11.57
CA SER A 106 -1.45 9.44 12.74
C SER A 106 -1.20 8.57 13.98
N SER A 107 -0.59 7.41 13.83
CA SER A 107 -0.33 6.48 14.93
C SER A 107 0.99 6.76 15.61
N LYS A 108 0.96 6.87 16.94
CA LYS A 108 2.17 7.02 17.77
C LYS A 108 3.00 5.73 17.87
N TYR A 109 2.46 4.60 17.44
CA TYR A 109 3.12 3.30 17.53
C TYR A 109 4.03 3.00 16.34
N TYR A 110 3.92 3.75 15.25
CA TYR A 110 4.72 3.56 14.06
C TYR A 110 5.84 4.61 13.99
N PRO A 111 7.03 4.23 13.56
CA PRO A 111 8.10 5.19 13.36
C PRO A 111 7.73 6.17 12.25
N LYS A 112 8.15 7.43 12.41
CA LYS A 112 7.94 8.46 11.40
C LYS A 112 9.11 8.56 10.44
N ASP A 113 10.32 8.20 10.90
CA ASP A 113 11.54 8.29 10.12
C ASP A 113 11.55 7.26 8.98
N ILE A 114 11.82 7.72 7.75
CA ILE A 114 11.86 6.85 6.57
C ILE A 114 12.98 5.80 6.68
N ASP A 115 14.10 6.13 7.33
CA ASP A 115 15.21 5.18 7.47
C ASP A 115 14.84 3.98 8.34
N GLU A 116 13.99 4.16 9.34
CA GLU A 116 13.48 3.05 10.13
C GLU A 116 12.58 2.12 9.27
N TRP A 117 11.79 2.69 8.40
CA TRP A 117 10.97 1.88 7.48
C TRP A 117 11.82 1.14 6.46
N LEU A 118 12.89 1.77 5.96
CA LEU A 118 13.86 1.11 5.09
C LEU A 118 14.49 -0.09 5.78
N GLU A 119 14.92 0.06 7.03
CA GLU A 119 15.52 -1.02 7.80
C GLU A 119 14.52 -2.16 8.05
N ARG A 120 13.28 -1.84 8.37
CA ARG A 120 12.22 -2.83 8.53
C ARG A 120 11.94 -3.60 7.24
N ALA A 121 11.89 -2.91 6.11
CA ALA A 121 11.66 -3.54 4.81
C ALA A 121 12.84 -4.46 4.43
N LYS A 122 14.08 -4.04 4.68
CA LYS A 122 15.28 -4.85 4.46
C LYS A 122 15.25 -6.12 5.33
N LEU A 123 14.83 -5.99 6.58
CA LEU A 123 14.79 -7.11 7.52
C LEU A 123 13.75 -8.15 7.12
N TRP A 124 12.55 -7.70 6.80
CA TRP A 124 11.41 -8.59 6.57
C TRP A 124 11.24 -9.03 5.13
N GLY A 125 11.69 -8.24 4.16
CA GLY A 125 11.56 -8.56 2.74
C GLY A 125 12.17 -9.91 2.36
N PRO A 126 13.46 -10.16 2.61
CA PRO A 126 14.08 -11.44 2.31
C PRO A 126 13.45 -12.62 3.04
N ARG A 127 13.10 -12.42 4.30
CA ARG A 127 12.46 -13.47 5.10
C ARG A 127 11.09 -13.83 4.58
N ARG A 128 10.34 -12.84 4.10
CA ARG A 128 9.03 -13.06 3.52
C ARG A 128 9.11 -13.88 2.25
N ILE A 129 10.07 -13.58 1.38
CA ILE A 129 10.31 -14.31 0.15
C ILE A 129 10.65 -15.76 0.45
N GLU A 130 11.58 -15.99 1.37
CA GLU A 130 11.98 -17.34 1.79
C GLU A 130 10.80 -18.12 2.36
N LYS A 131 10.02 -17.47 3.22
CA LYS A 131 8.84 -18.08 3.83
C LYS A 131 7.82 -18.49 2.76
N ASN A 132 7.52 -17.59 1.83
CA ASN A 132 6.55 -17.84 0.78
C ASN A 132 7.03 -18.97 -0.16
N LYS A 133 8.32 -18.96 -0.49
CA LYS A 133 8.93 -20.01 -1.29
C LYS A 133 8.83 -21.38 -0.61
N PHE A 134 9.17 -21.43 0.66
CA PHE A 134 9.08 -22.65 1.47
C PHE A 134 7.65 -23.18 1.54
N GLU A 135 6.68 -22.32 1.79
CA GLU A 135 5.26 -22.69 1.84
C GLU A 135 4.76 -23.21 0.49
N LYS A 136 5.21 -22.59 -0.60
CA LYS A 136 4.90 -23.03 -1.97
C LYS A 136 5.45 -24.43 -2.25
N GLU A 137 6.70 -24.65 -1.89
CA GLU A 137 7.36 -25.96 -2.05
C GLU A 137 6.64 -27.05 -1.26
N LEU A 138 6.21 -26.74 -0.05
CA LEU A 138 5.43 -27.67 0.78
C LEU A 138 4.10 -28.03 0.11
N ARG A 139 3.39 -27.04 -0.45
CA ARG A 139 2.13 -27.29 -1.15
C ARG A 139 2.33 -28.16 -2.37
N GLU A 140 3.39 -27.91 -3.13
CA GLU A 140 3.72 -28.69 -4.34
C GLU A 140 4.02 -30.14 -3.97
N LYS A 141 4.80 -30.38 -2.91
CA LYS A 141 5.09 -31.73 -2.40
C LYS A 141 3.82 -32.44 -1.96
N ARG A 142 2.93 -31.74 -1.27
CA ARG A 142 1.65 -32.29 -0.81
C ARG A 142 0.77 -32.70 -1.97
N ASN A 143 0.73 -31.89 -3.03
CA ASN A 143 -0.06 -32.19 -4.22
C ASN A 143 0.51 -33.31 -5.09
N LYS A 144 1.83 -33.54 -5.02
CA LYS A 144 2.51 -34.61 -5.77
C LYS A 144 2.50 -35.96 -5.04
N LYS A 145 2.19 -35.99 -3.74
CA LYS A 145 2.04 -37.25 -3.05
C LYS A 145 0.87 -38.01 -3.62
N PRO A 146 1.06 -39.27 -4.05
CA PRO A 146 -0.07 -40.08 -4.40
C PRO A 146 -1.02 -40.15 -3.22
N ILE A 147 -2.29 -39.96 -3.50
CA ILE A 147 -3.33 -40.14 -2.49
C ILE A 147 -3.22 -41.60 -2.07
N LEU A 148 -2.60 -41.82 -0.92
CA LEU A 148 -2.65 -43.14 -0.30
C LEU A 148 -4.10 -43.38 0.07
N ASN A 149 -4.75 -44.21 -0.71
CA ASN A 149 -6.02 -44.76 -0.32
C ASN A 149 -5.77 -45.61 0.93
N VAL A 150 -5.85 -44.93 2.04
CA VAL A 150 -5.98 -45.63 3.29
C VAL A 150 -7.44 -46.03 3.39
N SER A 151 -7.69 -47.21 2.93
CA SER A 151 -8.96 -47.86 3.29
C SER A 151 -9.02 -48.03 4.78
#